data_0447fa8f5dadb53ae5c77ae20ee67f03
#
_entry.id   0447fa8f5dadb53ae5c77ae20ee67f03
#
_cell.length_a   1.000
_cell.length_b   1.000
_cell.length_c   1.000
_cell.angle_alpha   90.00
_cell.angle_beta   90.00
_cell.angle_gamma   90.00
#
_symmetry.space_group_name_H-M   'P 1'
#
loop_
_entity.id
_entity.type
_entity.pdbx_description
1 polymer ?
#
loop_
_entity_poly.entity_id
_entity_poly.type
_entity_poly.pdbx_seq_one_letter_code
_entity_poly.pdbx_strand_id
1 'polypeptide(L)'
;AYAKLGYSVYDSDPNRQMLLIREAFKNASKVLVYIPKEGTKATAKNASAPELTATAKYGGTRGNALTVTVAANPVDGFDVTVSLAGNTAAYYEGLSTEDDLTAQDCEYVTFTGSGALAAIAAMNLTGGTDATAQNDDLTTFMDTWEKVKFNTVAMPVTDSSMKAAIKTKIKYLRESMGRGVQAV
;
A
#
# COMPACT_ATOMS: atom_id res chain seq x y z
N ALA A 1 4.90 1.94 -8.19
CA ALA A 1 5.59 1.67 -6.92
C ALA A 1 5.09 2.58 -5.79
N TYR A 2 5.03 3.87 -5.99
CA TYR A 2 4.64 4.83 -4.95
C TYR A 2 3.19 4.70 -4.49
N ALA A 3 2.26 4.39 -5.38
CA ALA A 3 0.87 4.13 -5.02
C ALA A 3 0.74 3.02 -3.97
N LYS A 4 1.51 1.93 -4.14
CA LYS A 4 1.53 0.80 -3.21
C LYS A 4 2.27 1.07 -1.91
N LEU A 5 3.23 2.00 -1.90
CA LEU A 5 4.06 2.32 -0.75
C LEU A 5 3.48 3.48 0.09
N GLY A 6 2.42 4.11 -0.39
CA GLY A 6 1.68 5.11 0.36
C GLY A 6 2.21 6.53 0.26
N TYR A 7 3.49 6.77 0.07
CA TYR A 7 4.09 8.11 0.01
C TYR A 7 4.95 8.28 -1.24
N SER A 8 4.93 9.48 -1.81
CA SER A 8 5.89 9.88 -2.84
C SER A 8 7.17 10.41 -2.20
N VAL A 9 8.31 10.16 -2.84
CA VAL A 9 9.60 10.79 -2.46
C VAL A 9 9.62 12.30 -2.70
N TYR A 10 8.63 12.81 -3.39
CA TYR A 10 8.45 14.24 -3.69
C TYR A 10 7.45 14.91 -2.73
N ASP A 11 6.87 14.16 -1.78
CA ASP A 11 6.03 14.73 -0.74
C ASP A 11 6.88 15.67 0.13
N SER A 12 6.28 16.71 0.66
CA SER A 12 6.96 17.74 1.47
C SER A 12 7.61 17.19 2.75
N ASP A 13 7.15 16.03 3.22
CA ASP A 13 7.71 15.30 4.36
C ASP A 13 7.91 13.81 4.00
N PRO A 14 8.93 13.49 3.16
CA PRO A 14 9.21 12.12 2.78
C PRO A 14 9.77 11.37 3.98
N ASN A 15 9.17 10.25 4.36
CA ASN A 15 9.73 9.44 5.41
C ASN A 15 11.07 8.79 4.96
N ARG A 16 11.90 8.44 5.94
CA ARG A 16 13.25 7.92 5.70
C ARG A 16 13.24 6.64 4.86
N GLN A 17 12.24 5.78 5.02
CA GLN A 17 12.12 4.53 4.26
C GLN A 17 11.91 4.78 2.77
N MET A 18 11.12 5.79 2.42
CA MET A 18 10.90 6.18 1.02
C MET A 18 12.18 6.72 0.36
N LEU A 19 12.99 7.46 1.12
CA LEU A 19 14.30 7.91 0.64
C LEU A 19 15.23 6.73 0.34
N LEU A 20 15.26 5.71 1.20
CA LEU A 20 16.06 4.50 0.98
C LEU A 20 15.60 3.74 -0.27
N ILE A 21 14.29 3.63 -0.50
CA ILE A 21 13.74 3.01 -1.71
C ILE A 21 14.14 3.80 -2.94
N ARG A 22 14.07 5.14 -2.91
CA ARG A 22 14.54 5.99 -4.01
C ARG A 22 16.03 5.77 -4.32
N GLU A 23 16.87 5.75 -3.29
CA GLU A 23 18.31 5.53 -3.48
C GLU A 23 18.60 4.13 -4.05
N ALA A 24 17.85 3.11 -3.60
CA ALA A 24 17.98 1.76 -4.16
C ALA A 24 17.66 1.74 -5.67
N PHE A 25 16.62 2.44 -6.12
CA PHE A 25 16.25 2.49 -7.55
C PHE A 25 17.24 3.23 -8.44
N LYS A 26 18.15 4.05 -7.90
CA LYS A 26 19.17 4.73 -8.72
C LYS A 26 20.12 3.76 -9.40
N ASN A 27 20.43 2.64 -8.76
CA ASN A 27 21.47 1.71 -9.23
C ASN A 27 20.99 0.26 -9.36
N ALA A 28 19.82 -0.08 -8.86
CA ALA A 28 19.27 -1.44 -8.93
C ALA A 28 18.37 -1.61 -10.15
N SER A 29 18.58 -2.68 -10.90
CA SER A 29 17.69 -3.09 -12.01
C SER A 29 16.36 -3.65 -11.49
N LYS A 30 16.34 -4.19 -10.26
CA LYS A 30 15.17 -4.74 -9.61
C LYS A 30 15.23 -4.47 -8.10
N VAL A 31 14.15 -3.94 -7.55
CA VAL A 31 14.00 -3.73 -6.11
C VAL A 31 12.83 -4.57 -5.61
N LEU A 32 13.08 -5.37 -4.58
CA LEU A 32 12.06 -6.10 -3.84
C LEU A 32 11.81 -5.36 -2.53
N VAL A 33 10.59 -4.94 -2.31
CA VAL A 33 10.19 -4.27 -1.06
C VAL A 33 9.38 -5.24 -0.23
N TYR A 34 9.77 -5.38 1.03
CA TYR A 34 9.02 -6.17 2.02
C TYR A 34 8.44 -5.22 3.07
N ILE A 35 7.14 -5.35 3.33
CA ILE A 35 6.43 -4.63 4.38
C ILE A 35 6.25 -5.61 5.54
N PRO A 36 7.00 -5.46 6.65
CA PRO A 36 6.98 -6.44 7.74
C PRO A 36 5.62 -6.55 8.43
N LYS A 37 4.88 -5.44 8.49
CA LYS A 37 3.57 -5.38 9.11
C LYS A 37 2.69 -4.37 8.40
N GLU A 38 1.50 -4.78 8.05
CA GLU A 38 0.50 -3.90 7.45
C GLU A 38 -0.30 -3.19 8.54
N GLY A 39 -0.58 -1.90 8.35
CA GLY A 39 -1.46 -1.11 9.22
C GLY A 39 -2.95 -1.45 9.00
N THR A 40 -3.82 -0.79 9.75
CA THR A 40 -5.26 -0.91 9.57
C THR A 40 -5.68 -0.19 8.28
N LYS A 41 -6.58 -0.79 7.53
CA LYS A 41 -7.13 -0.18 6.31
C LYS A 41 -8.19 0.86 6.66
N ALA A 42 -8.15 1.99 5.98
CA ALA A 42 -9.22 2.98 6.04
C ALA A 42 -10.46 2.46 5.32
N THR A 43 -11.63 2.76 5.85
CA THR A 43 -12.91 2.35 5.29
C THR A 43 -13.91 3.51 5.29
N ALA A 44 -14.85 3.46 4.38
CA ALA A 44 -16.04 4.30 4.42
C ALA A 44 -17.23 3.48 3.95
N LYS A 45 -18.38 3.71 4.58
CA LYS A 45 -19.64 3.08 4.21
C LYS A 45 -20.68 4.16 3.93
N ASN A 46 -21.36 4.06 2.79
CA ASN A 46 -22.58 4.83 2.57
C ASN A 46 -23.72 4.13 3.34
N ALA A 47 -24.30 4.82 4.33
CA ALA A 47 -25.37 4.28 5.15
C ALA A 47 -26.76 4.37 4.47
N SER A 48 -26.85 5.11 3.37
CA SER A 48 -28.08 5.20 2.57
C SER A 48 -28.13 4.01 1.60
N ALA A 49 -29.31 3.46 1.36
CA ALA A 49 -29.45 2.41 0.33
C ALA A 49 -29.24 3.03 -1.07
N PRO A 50 -28.45 2.38 -1.94
CA PRO A 50 -27.72 1.13 -1.71
C PRO A 50 -26.49 1.27 -0.78
N GLU A 51 -26.14 0.20 -0.10
CA GLU A 51 -25.02 0.17 0.86
C GLU A 51 -23.69 -0.08 0.16
N LEU A 52 -23.03 0.97 -0.32
CA LEU A 52 -21.69 0.89 -0.87
C LEU A 52 -20.63 1.02 0.24
N THR A 53 -19.71 0.10 0.30
CA THR A 53 -18.54 0.17 1.17
C THR A 53 -17.26 0.29 0.32
N ALA A 54 -16.42 1.25 0.67
CA ALA A 54 -15.10 1.45 0.10
C ALA A 54 -14.04 1.15 1.15
N THR A 55 -13.10 0.29 0.84
CA THR A 55 -11.99 -0.09 1.74
C THR A 55 -10.66 0.19 1.04
N ALA A 56 -9.76 0.91 1.70
CA ALA A 56 -8.42 1.13 1.17
C ALA A 56 -7.72 -0.20 0.87
N LYS A 57 -7.09 -0.33 -0.28
CA LYS A 57 -6.39 -1.55 -0.70
C LYS A 57 -5.21 -1.87 0.21
N TYR A 58 -4.57 -0.84 0.76
CA TYR A 58 -3.42 -0.93 1.67
C TYR A 58 -3.71 -0.29 3.01
N GLY A 59 -3.19 -0.90 4.09
CA GLY A 59 -3.26 -0.34 5.44
C GLY A 59 -2.34 0.86 5.61
N GLY A 60 -2.70 1.73 6.54
CA GLY A 60 -1.93 2.93 6.87
C GLY A 60 -2.77 4.21 6.90
N THR A 61 -2.22 5.23 7.52
CA THR A 61 -2.87 6.56 7.66
C THR A 61 -3.14 7.23 6.32
N ARG A 62 -2.38 6.87 5.27
CA ARG A 62 -2.61 7.42 3.93
C ARG A 62 -3.98 7.06 3.36
N GLY A 63 -4.55 5.93 3.76
CA GLY A 63 -5.91 5.55 3.37
C GLY A 63 -6.96 6.58 3.78
N ASN A 64 -6.71 7.35 4.85
CA ASN A 64 -7.62 8.40 5.32
C ASN A 64 -7.67 9.63 4.38
N ALA A 65 -6.75 9.73 3.44
CA ALA A 65 -6.76 10.77 2.41
C ALA A 65 -7.53 10.37 1.14
N LEU A 66 -8.10 9.15 1.11
CA LEU A 66 -8.93 8.67 0.02
C LEU A 66 -10.36 9.18 0.18
N THR A 67 -10.93 9.63 -0.93
CA THR A 67 -12.32 10.04 -1.04
C THR A 67 -12.94 9.41 -2.27
N VAL A 68 -14.15 8.90 -2.16
CA VAL A 68 -14.94 8.38 -3.28
C VAL A 68 -16.14 9.27 -3.49
N THR A 69 -16.38 9.69 -4.73
CA THR A 69 -17.60 10.42 -5.13
C THR A 69 -18.31 9.65 -6.22
N VAL A 70 -19.63 9.69 -6.20
CA VAL A 70 -20.48 9.10 -7.24
C VAL A 70 -21.41 10.20 -7.75
N ALA A 71 -21.26 10.58 -9.00
CA ALA A 71 -22.05 11.64 -9.64
C ALA A 71 -22.87 11.06 -10.79
N ALA A 72 -24.08 11.60 -11.01
CA ALA A 72 -24.85 11.20 -12.19
C ALA A 72 -24.10 11.55 -13.47
N ASN A 73 -23.99 10.58 -14.38
CA ASN A 73 -23.46 10.83 -15.71
C ASN A 73 -24.54 11.45 -16.62
N PRO A 74 -24.24 12.49 -17.40
CA PRO A 74 -25.23 13.15 -18.21
C PRO A 74 -25.79 12.30 -19.36
N VAL A 75 -25.13 11.21 -19.72
CA VAL A 75 -25.54 10.30 -20.80
C VAL A 75 -26.27 9.09 -20.23
N ASP A 76 -25.62 8.35 -19.31
CA ASP A 76 -26.18 7.15 -18.71
C ASP A 76 -25.42 6.77 -17.44
N GLY A 77 -26.12 6.29 -16.41
CA GLY A 77 -25.55 5.77 -15.17
C GLY A 77 -24.87 6.82 -14.30
N PHE A 78 -23.74 6.43 -13.71
CA PHE A 78 -22.99 7.24 -12.75
C PHE A 78 -21.51 7.20 -13.06
N ASP A 79 -20.84 8.30 -12.75
CA ASP A 79 -19.38 8.41 -12.78
C ASP A 79 -18.84 8.27 -11.35
N VAL A 80 -17.86 7.40 -11.19
CA VAL A 80 -17.22 7.18 -9.89
C VAL A 80 -15.79 7.71 -9.93
N THR A 81 -15.49 8.66 -9.06
CA THR A 81 -14.15 9.23 -8.91
C THR A 81 -13.56 8.81 -7.58
N VAL A 82 -12.37 8.22 -7.63
CA VAL A 82 -11.53 7.99 -6.45
C VAL A 82 -10.45 9.06 -6.43
N SER A 83 -10.40 9.84 -5.37
CA SER A 83 -9.39 10.88 -5.17
C SER A 83 -8.47 10.52 -4.01
N LEU A 84 -7.18 10.88 -4.13
CA LEU A 84 -6.19 10.77 -3.08
C LEU A 84 -5.62 12.16 -2.78
N ALA A 85 -5.84 12.64 -1.57
CA ALA A 85 -5.44 13.99 -1.15
C ALA A 85 -5.91 15.08 -2.15
N GLY A 86 -7.16 14.99 -2.63
CA GLY A 86 -7.76 15.91 -3.56
C GLY A 86 -7.41 15.74 -5.04
N ASN A 87 -6.48 14.84 -5.37
CA ASN A 87 -6.11 14.54 -6.77
C ASN A 87 -6.83 13.28 -7.25
N THR A 88 -7.37 13.29 -8.47
CA THR A 88 -8.00 12.10 -9.06
C THR A 88 -6.98 10.98 -9.22
N ALA A 89 -7.27 9.86 -8.58
CA ALA A 89 -6.44 8.66 -8.59
C ALA A 89 -7.02 7.57 -9.51
N ALA A 90 -8.36 7.49 -9.62
CA ALA A 90 -9.06 6.64 -10.56
C ALA A 90 -10.40 7.26 -10.94
N TYR A 91 -10.89 6.96 -12.13
CA TYR A 91 -12.15 7.45 -12.67
C TYR A 91 -12.82 6.34 -13.49
N TYR A 92 -14.10 6.11 -13.24
CA TYR A 92 -14.92 5.13 -13.93
C TYR A 92 -16.20 5.80 -14.40
N GLU A 93 -16.57 5.61 -15.65
CA GLU A 93 -17.65 6.32 -16.31
C GLU A 93 -18.82 5.39 -16.61
N GLY A 94 -20.04 5.89 -16.46
CA GLY A 94 -21.25 5.23 -16.96
C GLY A 94 -21.62 3.92 -16.23
N LEU A 95 -21.31 3.79 -14.94
CA LEU A 95 -21.66 2.60 -14.16
C LEU A 95 -23.10 2.67 -13.69
N SER A 96 -23.83 1.56 -13.79
CA SER A 96 -25.25 1.51 -13.37
C SER A 96 -25.47 0.85 -12.01
N THR A 97 -24.62 -0.12 -11.67
CA THR A 97 -24.77 -0.92 -10.47
C THR A 97 -23.49 -0.93 -9.61
N GLU A 98 -23.64 -1.29 -8.35
CA GLU A 98 -22.50 -1.53 -7.47
C GLU A 98 -21.68 -2.74 -7.93
N ASP A 99 -22.31 -3.73 -8.58
CA ASP A 99 -21.61 -4.88 -9.15
C ASP A 99 -20.67 -4.44 -10.28
N ASP A 100 -21.08 -3.48 -11.13
CA ASP A 100 -20.21 -2.89 -12.16
C ASP A 100 -19.00 -2.23 -11.52
N LEU A 101 -19.19 -1.53 -10.40
CA LEU A 101 -18.12 -0.87 -9.67
C LEU A 101 -17.20 -1.87 -8.96
N THR A 102 -17.76 -2.91 -8.34
CA THR A 102 -16.96 -3.95 -7.65
C THR A 102 -16.10 -4.77 -8.63
N ALA A 103 -16.52 -4.86 -9.89
CA ALA A 103 -15.76 -5.49 -10.97
C ALA A 103 -14.55 -4.65 -11.43
N GLN A 104 -14.49 -3.35 -11.07
CA GLN A 104 -13.35 -2.51 -11.43
C GLN A 104 -12.13 -2.83 -10.57
N ASP A 105 -10.98 -3.05 -11.20
CA ASP A 105 -9.70 -3.19 -10.48
C ASP A 105 -9.11 -1.81 -10.17
N CYS A 106 -9.54 -1.23 -9.06
CA CYS A 106 -8.94 0.02 -8.57
C CYS A 106 -7.63 -0.25 -7.82
N GLU A 107 -6.58 0.49 -8.12
CA GLU A 107 -5.28 0.34 -7.44
C GLU A 107 -5.31 0.79 -5.97
N TYR A 108 -6.26 1.64 -5.58
CA TYR A 108 -6.30 2.31 -4.27
C TYR A 108 -7.40 1.80 -3.34
N VAL A 109 -8.52 1.38 -3.91
CA VAL A 109 -9.74 1.05 -3.16
C VAL A 109 -10.32 -0.27 -3.64
N THR A 110 -10.84 -1.06 -2.72
CA THR A 110 -11.71 -2.20 -3.00
C THR A 110 -13.14 -1.81 -2.65
N PHE A 111 -14.07 -2.03 -3.57
CA PHE A 111 -15.48 -1.77 -3.37
C PHE A 111 -16.23 -3.06 -3.02
N THR A 112 -17.23 -2.94 -2.15
CA THR A 112 -18.18 -4.01 -1.85
C THR A 112 -19.57 -3.40 -1.68
N GLY A 113 -20.57 -4.03 -2.27
CA GLY A 113 -21.94 -3.60 -2.27
C GLY A 113 -22.73 -4.37 -3.32
N SER A 114 -24.03 -4.14 -3.38
CA SER A 114 -24.92 -4.71 -4.40
C SER A 114 -26.15 -3.85 -4.57
N GLY A 115 -26.61 -3.70 -5.80
CA GLY A 115 -27.77 -2.91 -6.16
C GLY A 115 -27.48 -1.81 -7.16
N ALA A 116 -28.44 -0.90 -7.35
CA ALA A 116 -28.26 0.26 -8.23
C ALA A 116 -27.37 1.31 -7.57
N LEU A 117 -26.43 1.88 -8.31
CA LEU A 117 -25.65 3.03 -7.83
C LEU A 117 -26.56 4.24 -7.56
N ALA A 118 -26.17 5.05 -6.62
CA ALA A 118 -26.80 6.33 -6.33
C ALA A 118 -25.74 7.42 -6.14
N ALA A 119 -26.11 8.68 -6.35
CA ALA A 119 -25.20 9.80 -6.17
C ALA A 119 -24.72 9.91 -4.72
N ILE A 120 -23.40 10.04 -4.55
CA ILE A 120 -22.72 10.21 -3.27
C ILE A 120 -21.79 11.42 -3.40
N ALA A 121 -22.07 12.49 -2.67
CA ALA A 121 -21.31 13.74 -2.77
C ALA A 121 -19.83 13.57 -2.33
N ALA A 122 -19.62 12.88 -1.23
CA ALA A 122 -18.28 12.53 -0.76
C ALA A 122 -18.35 11.39 0.28
N MET A 123 -17.53 10.37 0.06
CA MET A 123 -17.35 9.27 1.01
C MET A 123 -15.87 9.24 1.39
N ASN A 124 -15.53 9.89 2.51
CA ASN A 124 -14.17 9.99 3.01
C ASN A 124 -13.82 8.73 3.79
N LEU A 125 -12.74 8.05 3.40
CA LEU A 125 -12.27 6.88 4.12
C LEU A 125 -11.60 7.32 5.42
N THR A 126 -11.82 6.55 6.49
CA THR A 126 -11.31 6.82 7.83
C THR A 126 -10.87 5.53 8.53
N GLY A 127 -10.21 5.66 9.70
CA GLY A 127 -9.79 4.51 10.51
C GLY A 127 -8.51 3.82 10.06
N GLY A 128 -7.86 4.35 9.02
CA GLY A 128 -6.53 3.86 8.63
C GLY A 128 -5.47 4.24 9.65
N THR A 129 -4.66 3.27 10.08
CA THR A 129 -3.55 3.49 11.03
C THR A 129 -2.29 2.81 10.55
N ASP A 130 -1.14 3.43 10.81
CA ASP A 130 0.15 2.82 10.52
C ASP A 130 0.49 1.75 11.56
N ALA A 131 1.14 0.67 11.13
CA ALA A 131 1.69 -0.31 12.03
C ALA A 131 3.16 -0.04 12.30
N THR A 132 3.59 -0.37 13.52
CA THR A 132 5.02 -0.39 13.88
C THR A 132 5.51 -1.83 13.85
N ALA A 133 6.49 -2.12 13.01
CA ALA A 133 7.14 -3.43 12.97
C ALA A 133 7.94 -3.65 14.27
N GLN A 134 7.82 -4.85 14.83
CA GLN A 134 8.58 -5.32 15.98
C GLN A 134 9.76 -6.18 15.52
N ASN A 135 10.68 -6.51 16.44
CA ASN A 135 11.84 -7.34 16.12
C ASN A 135 11.46 -8.73 15.58
N ASP A 136 10.34 -9.30 16.03
CA ASP A 136 9.83 -10.59 15.54
C ASP A 136 9.36 -10.51 14.08
N ASP A 137 8.70 -9.40 13.70
CA ASP A 137 8.30 -9.16 12.30
C ASP A 137 9.53 -9.07 11.39
N LEU A 138 10.60 -8.43 11.87
CA LEU A 138 11.87 -8.30 11.16
C LEU A 138 12.63 -9.63 11.08
N THR A 139 12.55 -10.46 12.11
CA THR A 139 13.11 -11.82 12.09
C THR A 139 12.40 -12.68 11.06
N THR A 140 11.07 -12.63 11.00
CA THR A 140 10.28 -13.30 9.96
C THR A 140 10.69 -12.84 8.56
N PHE A 141 10.97 -11.55 8.37
CA PHE A 141 11.51 -11.05 7.10
C PHE A 141 12.87 -11.68 6.76
N MET A 142 13.78 -11.78 7.73
CA MET A 142 15.09 -12.40 7.49
C MET A 142 14.99 -13.88 7.09
N ASP A 143 13.96 -14.60 7.51
CA ASP A 143 13.73 -15.98 7.11
C ASP A 143 13.32 -16.12 5.63
N THR A 144 12.74 -15.08 5.06
CA THR A 144 12.44 -15.05 3.62
C THR A 144 13.72 -14.96 2.75
N TRP A 145 14.83 -14.49 3.31
CA TRP A 145 16.08 -14.31 2.57
C TRP A 145 16.66 -15.61 2.03
N GLU A 146 16.36 -16.74 2.63
CA GLU A 146 16.78 -18.04 2.14
C GLU A 146 16.02 -18.45 0.86
N LYS A 147 14.81 -17.94 0.68
CA LYS A 147 13.89 -18.30 -0.41
C LYS A 147 13.99 -17.33 -1.60
N VAL A 148 14.50 -16.12 -1.38
CA VAL A 148 14.53 -15.05 -2.39
C VAL A 148 15.97 -14.79 -2.83
N LYS A 149 16.18 -14.62 -4.15
CA LYS A 149 17.48 -14.21 -4.70
C LYS A 149 17.60 -12.68 -4.64
N PHE A 150 18.68 -12.21 -4.02
CA PHE A 150 19.05 -10.80 -3.98
C PHE A 150 20.59 -10.67 -3.88
N ASN A 151 21.11 -9.49 -4.16
CA ASN A 151 22.52 -9.17 -4.01
C ASN A 151 22.76 -8.31 -2.75
N THR A 152 21.91 -7.31 -2.54
CA THR A 152 22.01 -6.38 -1.41
C THR A 152 20.66 -6.26 -0.72
N VAL A 153 20.66 -6.25 0.60
CA VAL A 153 19.50 -5.92 1.42
C VAL A 153 19.78 -4.65 2.21
N ALA A 154 18.82 -3.73 2.22
CA ALA A 154 18.81 -2.55 3.09
C ALA A 154 17.71 -2.70 4.13
N MET A 155 18.06 -2.52 5.41
CA MET A 155 17.12 -2.65 6.52
C MET A 155 17.35 -1.50 7.51
N PRO A 156 16.46 -0.52 7.58
CA PRO A 156 16.66 0.71 8.35
C PRO A 156 16.44 0.48 9.84
N VAL A 157 17.27 -0.35 10.47
CA VAL A 157 17.20 -0.66 11.90
C VAL A 157 18.27 0.10 12.69
N THR A 158 17.90 0.56 13.88
CA THR A 158 18.81 1.22 14.83
C THR A 158 19.22 0.31 15.99
N ASP A 159 18.39 -0.66 16.31
CA ASP A 159 18.60 -1.60 17.41
C ASP A 159 19.86 -2.46 17.20
N SER A 160 20.67 -2.59 18.26
CA SER A 160 21.96 -3.29 18.19
C SER A 160 21.81 -4.81 18.09
N SER A 161 20.79 -5.39 18.73
CA SER A 161 20.51 -6.82 18.68
C SER A 161 20.07 -7.25 17.29
N MET A 162 19.23 -6.43 16.65
CA MET A 162 18.78 -6.66 15.28
C MET A 162 19.92 -6.52 14.27
N LYS A 163 20.83 -5.55 14.47
CA LYS A 163 22.04 -5.43 13.64
C LYS A 163 22.94 -6.67 13.75
N ALA A 164 23.08 -7.23 14.95
CA ALA A 164 23.82 -8.47 15.17
C ALA A 164 23.14 -9.66 14.50
N ALA A 165 21.82 -9.77 14.57
CA ALA A 165 21.03 -10.81 13.89
C ALA A 165 21.18 -10.74 12.37
N ILE A 166 21.09 -9.54 11.78
CA ILE A 166 21.32 -9.31 10.33
C ILE A 166 22.72 -9.78 9.92
N LYS A 167 23.74 -9.37 10.68
CA LYS A 167 25.14 -9.78 10.43
C LYS A 167 25.28 -11.30 10.45
N THR A 168 24.69 -11.96 11.43
CA THR A 168 24.72 -13.42 11.56
C THR A 168 24.02 -14.09 10.39
N LYS A 169 22.84 -13.60 10.00
CA LYS A 169 22.08 -14.14 8.86
C LYS A 169 22.83 -13.97 7.52
N ILE A 170 23.43 -12.81 7.27
CA ILE A 170 24.25 -12.57 6.09
C ILE A 170 25.48 -13.49 6.06
N LYS A 171 26.15 -13.68 7.20
CA LYS A 171 27.27 -14.62 7.31
C LYS A 171 26.83 -16.05 6.97
N TYR A 172 25.72 -16.52 7.51
CA TYR A 172 25.13 -17.81 7.18
C TYR A 172 24.84 -17.97 5.69
N LEU A 173 24.19 -16.98 5.06
CA LEU A 173 23.88 -17.01 3.63
C LEU A 173 25.15 -17.09 2.77
N ARG A 174 26.24 -16.43 3.18
CA ARG A 174 27.50 -16.44 2.45
C ARG A 174 28.30 -17.72 2.64
N GLU A 175 28.48 -18.13 3.89
CA GLU A 175 29.40 -19.21 4.25
C GLU A 175 28.75 -20.60 4.12
N SER A 176 27.47 -20.72 4.50
CA SER A 176 26.78 -22.01 4.48
C SER A 176 25.99 -22.24 3.20
N MET A 177 25.40 -21.18 2.61
CA MET A 177 24.60 -21.31 1.39
C MET A 177 25.33 -20.85 0.11
N GLY A 178 26.56 -20.37 0.21
CA GLY A 178 27.37 -19.95 -0.94
C GLY A 178 26.81 -18.75 -1.72
N ARG A 179 26.04 -17.88 -1.09
CA ARG A 179 25.40 -16.73 -1.75
C ARG A 179 26.27 -15.47 -1.66
N GLY A 180 26.46 -14.78 -2.78
CA GLY A 180 27.17 -13.50 -2.84
C GLY A 180 26.25 -12.33 -2.42
N VAL A 181 25.88 -12.25 -1.13
CA VAL A 181 24.95 -11.23 -0.61
C VAL A 181 25.61 -10.30 0.41
N GLN A 182 25.07 -9.09 0.55
CA GLN A 182 25.50 -8.12 1.55
C GLN A 182 24.32 -7.37 2.17
N ALA A 183 24.51 -6.80 3.36
CA ALA A 183 23.57 -5.89 4.01
C ALA A 183 24.17 -4.49 4.15
N VAL A 184 23.34 -3.47 4.07
CA VAL A 184 23.66 -2.04 4.19
C VAL A 184 22.78 -1.43 5.29
#